data_545ca206536a745b6184e27e09983b52
#
_entry.id   545ca206536a745b6184e27e09983b52
#
_cell.length_a   1.000
_cell.length_b   1.000
_cell.length_c   1.000
_cell.angle_alpha   90.00
_cell.angle_beta   90.00
_cell.angle_gamma   90.00
#
_symmetry.space_group_name_H-M   'P 1'
#
loop_
_entity.id
_entity.type
_entity.pdbx_description
1 polymer ?
#
loop_
_entity_poly.entity_id
_entity_poly.type
_entity_poly.pdbx_seq_one_letter_code
_entity_poly.pdbx_strand_id
1 'polypeptide(L)'
;MSGPDGFGKDHPIPEQLEYNLPLSYESDKIEVIDSLDINTYLQIWNDCQGGLYKYDFYYGGLESGEIFLRCYEVTSNTPLSEDRLIEQSRVKISSQKQFGKVVNKQPFTIYEGDWDDYYAARVEVWFKSSETNKESKLMEKVYRVEGWMR
;
A
#
# COMPACT_ATOMS: atom_id res chain seq x y z
N MET A 1 0.96 -15.57 24.14
CA MET A 1 1.87 -15.40 23.08
C MET A 1 1.78 -14.03 22.47
N SER A 2 2.85 -13.44 22.43
CA SER A 2 2.87 -12.20 21.74
C SER A 2 3.06 -12.41 20.26
N GLY A 3 3.21 -12.05 19.47
CA GLY A 3 3.28 -12.20 18.06
C GLY A 3 2.24 -11.33 17.44
N PRO A 4 2.00 -11.53 16.18
CA PRO A 4 1.04 -10.70 15.48
C PRO A 4 -0.42 -11.01 15.79
N ASP A 5 -0.68 -12.12 16.51
CA ASP A 5 -2.06 -12.48 16.83
C ASP A 5 -2.70 -11.43 17.71
N GLY A 6 -3.89 -11.00 17.36
CA GLY A 6 -4.60 -9.99 18.10
C GLY A 6 -4.13 -8.56 17.86
N PHE A 7 -3.24 -8.37 16.91
CA PHE A 7 -2.71 -7.04 16.62
C PHE A 7 -3.83 -6.03 16.35
N GLY A 8 -4.84 -6.42 15.57
CA GLY A 8 -5.97 -5.54 15.27
C GLY A 8 -6.80 -5.24 16.50
N LYS A 9 -6.96 -6.21 17.39
CA LYS A 9 -7.71 -6.02 18.64
C LYS A 9 -7.00 -5.01 19.55
N ASP A 10 -5.68 -5.01 19.52
CA ASP A 10 -4.87 -4.08 20.30
C ASP A 10 -4.82 -2.69 19.67
N HIS A 11 -5.23 -2.59 18.40
CA HIS A 11 -5.18 -1.34 17.64
C HIS A 11 -6.53 -1.09 16.96
N PRO A 12 -7.62 -0.91 17.73
CA PRO A 12 -8.93 -0.71 17.12
C PRO A 12 -8.96 0.53 16.24
N ILE A 13 -9.72 0.45 15.16
CA ILE A 13 -9.86 1.56 14.23
C ILE A 13 -10.62 2.68 14.93
N PRO A 14 -10.07 3.92 14.97
CA PRO A 14 -10.80 5.06 15.56
C PRO A 14 -12.13 5.28 14.87
N GLU A 15 -13.19 5.54 15.64
CA GLU A 15 -14.56 5.68 15.12
C GLU A 15 -14.70 6.71 14.02
N GLN A 16 -13.98 7.82 14.12
CA GLN A 16 -14.14 8.91 13.18
C GLN A 16 -13.11 8.89 12.06
N LEU A 17 -12.29 7.87 12.00
CA LEU A 17 -11.27 7.76 10.97
C LEU A 17 -11.92 7.34 9.65
N GLU A 18 -11.64 8.09 8.60
CA GLU A 18 -12.02 7.69 7.26
C GLU A 18 -10.95 6.74 6.71
N TYR A 19 -11.41 5.66 6.11
CA TYR A 19 -10.49 4.68 5.53
C TYR A 19 -11.11 4.06 4.30
N ASN A 20 -10.27 3.43 3.51
CA ASN A 20 -10.68 2.74 2.29
C ASN A 20 -10.62 1.24 2.51
N LEU A 21 -11.37 0.50 1.72
CA LEU A 21 -11.32 -0.96 1.70
C LEU A 21 -10.54 -1.41 0.48
N PRO A 22 -9.65 -2.40 0.63
CA PRO A 22 -9.03 -3.00 -0.56
C PRO A 22 -10.11 -3.62 -1.44
N LEU A 23 -9.91 -3.56 -2.75
CA LEU A 23 -10.80 -4.25 -3.67
C LEU A 23 -10.66 -5.76 -3.51
N SER A 24 -11.75 -6.49 -3.71
CA SER A 24 -11.75 -7.95 -3.55
C SER A 24 -11.18 -8.69 -4.74
N TYR A 25 -11.40 -8.15 -5.93
CA TYR A 25 -10.97 -8.77 -7.17
C TYR A 25 -10.40 -7.72 -8.11
N GLU A 26 -9.53 -8.17 -8.99
CA GLU A 26 -8.98 -7.30 -10.02
C GLU A 26 -10.07 -6.66 -10.87
N SER A 27 -11.15 -7.41 -11.12
CA SER A 27 -12.28 -6.91 -11.90
C SER A 27 -13.05 -5.80 -11.20
N ASP A 28 -12.84 -5.62 -9.90
CA ASP A 28 -13.49 -4.55 -9.13
C ASP A 28 -12.75 -3.22 -9.27
N LYS A 29 -11.66 -3.19 -10.00
CA LYS A 29 -10.90 -1.95 -10.21
C LYS A 29 -11.79 -0.87 -10.79
N ILE A 30 -11.59 0.31 -10.27
CA ILE A 30 -12.33 1.48 -10.74
C ILE A 30 -11.75 1.92 -12.09
N GLU A 31 -12.60 1.98 -13.10
CA GLU A 31 -12.19 2.39 -14.45
C GLU A 31 -12.37 3.88 -14.69
N VAL A 32 -12.22 4.67 -13.63
CA VAL A 32 -12.46 6.11 -13.73
C VAL A 32 -11.16 6.92 -13.72
N ILE A 33 -10.03 6.25 -13.87
CA ILE A 33 -8.73 6.92 -13.83
C ILE A 33 -8.62 8.01 -14.88
N ASP A 34 -9.15 7.76 -16.07
CA ASP A 34 -9.06 8.72 -17.16
C ASP A 34 -9.83 10.01 -16.88
N SER A 35 -10.79 9.95 -15.97
CA SER A 35 -11.58 11.12 -15.61
C SER A 35 -11.08 11.81 -14.35
N LEU A 36 -10.04 11.27 -13.70
CA LEU A 36 -9.49 11.86 -12.49
C LEU A 36 -8.44 12.89 -12.85
N ASP A 37 -8.63 14.09 -12.36
CA ASP A 37 -7.67 15.17 -12.58
C ASP A 37 -6.71 15.23 -11.38
N ILE A 38 -5.99 14.11 -11.16
CA ILE A 38 -5.03 14.00 -10.07
C ILE A 38 -3.72 13.45 -10.61
N ASN A 39 -2.65 13.83 -9.95
CA ASN A 39 -1.31 13.41 -10.35
C ASN A 39 -0.94 12.04 -9.82
N THR A 40 -1.59 11.61 -8.74
CA THR A 40 -1.29 10.32 -8.13
C THR A 40 -2.56 9.65 -7.66
N TYR A 41 -2.62 8.33 -7.80
CA TYR A 41 -3.75 7.55 -7.33
C TYR A 41 -3.27 6.14 -6.98
N LEU A 42 -3.58 5.70 -5.77
CA LEU A 42 -3.22 4.37 -5.28
C LEU A 42 -4.47 3.51 -5.13
N GLN A 43 -4.40 2.27 -5.63
CA GLN A 43 -5.43 1.28 -5.41
C GLN A 43 -4.80 0.01 -4.87
N ILE A 44 -5.27 -0.43 -3.70
CA ILE A 44 -4.88 -1.70 -3.08
C ILE A 44 -6.01 -2.70 -3.28
N TRP A 45 -5.68 -3.95 -3.55
CA TRP A 45 -6.69 -5.01 -3.63
C TRP A 45 -6.12 -6.32 -3.10
N ASN A 46 -7.02 -7.18 -2.60
CA ASN A 46 -6.65 -8.48 -2.06
C ASN A 46 -6.28 -9.42 -3.19
N ASP A 47 -5.26 -10.23 -2.94
CA ASP A 47 -4.84 -11.27 -3.88
C ASP A 47 -5.14 -12.62 -3.24
N CYS A 48 -6.26 -13.18 -3.57
CA CYS A 48 -6.77 -14.51 -3.22
C CYS A 48 -6.97 -14.82 -1.73
N GLN A 49 -6.29 -14.17 -0.81
CA GLN A 49 -6.52 -14.43 0.61
C GLN A 49 -6.19 -13.21 1.47
N GLY A 50 -6.67 -13.23 2.71
CA GLY A 50 -6.46 -12.12 3.63
C GLY A 50 -5.00 -11.92 3.96
N GLY A 51 -4.60 -10.67 4.12
CA GLY A 51 -3.23 -10.32 4.43
C GLY A 51 -2.29 -10.33 3.23
N LEU A 52 -2.77 -10.75 2.09
CA LEU A 52 -2.00 -10.77 0.84
C LEU A 52 -2.62 -9.78 -0.12
N TYR A 53 -1.82 -8.82 -0.56
CA TYR A 53 -2.32 -7.67 -1.32
C TYR A 53 -1.47 -7.41 -2.55
N LYS A 54 -2.09 -6.71 -3.52
CA LYS A 54 -1.40 -6.12 -4.67
C LYS A 54 -1.78 -4.67 -4.76
N TYR A 55 -1.01 -3.90 -5.52
CA TYR A 55 -1.34 -2.50 -5.72
C TYR A 55 -1.12 -2.07 -7.15
N ASP A 56 -1.90 -1.07 -7.55
CA ASP A 56 -1.68 -0.29 -8.76
C ASP A 56 -1.45 1.14 -8.32
N PHE A 57 -0.47 1.80 -8.91
CA PHE A 57 -0.18 3.19 -8.60
C PHE A 57 -0.08 3.99 -9.89
N TYR A 58 -0.81 5.08 -9.95
CA TYR A 58 -0.84 5.98 -11.09
C TYR A 58 -0.12 7.26 -10.72
N TYR A 59 0.72 7.76 -11.61
CA TYR A 59 1.54 8.92 -11.33
C TYR A 59 1.79 9.72 -12.61
N GLY A 60 2.23 10.97 -12.43
CA GLY A 60 2.62 11.83 -13.55
C GLY A 60 3.97 12.46 -13.26
N GLY A 61 4.78 12.61 -14.30
CA GLY A 61 5.98 13.42 -14.21
C GLY A 61 7.08 12.96 -13.28
N LEU A 62 7.37 11.67 -13.22
CA LEU A 62 8.48 11.15 -12.43
C LEU A 62 9.70 10.83 -13.30
N GLU A 63 10.88 11.03 -12.75
CA GLU A 63 12.12 10.58 -13.34
C GLU A 63 12.34 9.10 -13.10
N SER A 64 13.42 8.53 -13.62
CA SER A 64 13.75 7.13 -13.40
C SER A 64 14.06 6.84 -11.94
N GLY A 65 13.60 5.72 -11.43
CA GLY A 65 13.83 5.37 -10.05
C GLY A 65 13.03 4.14 -9.66
N GLU A 66 12.67 4.08 -8.38
CA GLU A 66 11.92 2.97 -7.83
C GLU A 66 10.74 3.49 -7.03
N ILE A 67 9.59 2.81 -7.20
CA ILE A 67 8.39 3.03 -6.40
C ILE A 67 8.30 1.88 -5.40
N PHE A 68 7.96 2.17 -4.17
CA PHE A 68 7.73 1.15 -3.15
C PHE A 68 6.77 1.68 -2.08
N LEU A 69 6.27 0.77 -1.25
CA LEU A 69 5.31 1.11 -0.21
C LEU A 69 5.93 1.00 1.18
N ARG A 70 5.46 1.87 2.08
CA ARG A 70 5.63 1.74 3.52
C ARG A 70 4.26 1.82 4.16
N CYS A 71 4.03 1.04 5.20
CA CYS A 71 2.76 1.04 5.92
C CYS A 71 2.99 1.20 7.41
N TYR A 72 2.06 1.91 8.06
CA TYR A 72 2.12 2.15 9.49
C TYR A 72 0.72 2.01 10.07
N GLU A 73 0.61 1.36 11.22
CA GLU A 73 -0.66 1.31 11.91
C GLU A 73 -1.00 2.71 12.43
N VAL A 74 -2.22 3.18 12.19
CA VAL A 74 -2.53 4.61 12.37
C VAL A 74 -2.52 5.08 13.82
N THR A 75 -2.84 4.20 14.78
CA THR A 75 -2.94 4.62 16.19
C THR A 75 -1.58 4.65 16.90
N SER A 76 -0.69 3.74 16.55
CA SER A 76 0.61 3.59 17.20
C SER A 76 1.78 3.99 16.31
N ASN A 77 1.51 4.18 15.02
CA ASN A 77 2.54 4.43 14.02
C ASN A 77 3.57 3.29 13.92
N THR A 78 3.15 2.09 14.26
CA THR A 78 4.00 0.91 14.18
C THR A 78 4.24 0.56 12.71
N PRO A 79 5.50 0.40 12.28
CA PRO A 79 5.77 -0.03 10.91
C PRO A 79 5.25 -1.44 10.67
N LEU A 80 4.59 -1.63 9.53
CA LEU A 80 4.02 -2.93 9.16
C LEU A 80 4.92 -3.57 8.10
N SER A 81 5.30 -4.82 8.36
CA SER A 81 6.16 -5.63 7.48
C SER A 81 7.54 -5.03 7.18
N GLU A 82 7.81 -3.83 7.62
CA GLU A 82 9.11 -3.13 7.55
C GLU A 82 9.81 -3.32 6.19
N ASP A 83 11.06 -3.81 6.21
CA ASP A 83 11.85 -3.96 4.99
C ASP A 83 11.26 -4.98 4.01
N ARG A 84 10.53 -5.96 4.51
CA ARG A 84 9.88 -6.96 3.67
C ARG A 84 8.88 -6.30 2.73
N LEU A 85 8.11 -5.33 3.24
CA LEU A 85 7.16 -4.61 2.41
C LEU A 85 7.86 -3.83 1.32
N ILE A 86 8.94 -3.15 1.66
CA ILE A 86 9.71 -2.40 0.67
C ILE A 86 10.17 -3.32 -0.46
N GLU A 87 10.73 -4.47 -0.11
CA GLU A 87 11.22 -5.41 -1.12
C GLU A 87 10.11 -6.00 -1.98
N GLN A 88 9.00 -6.37 -1.36
CA GLN A 88 7.89 -7.00 -2.08
C GLN A 88 7.14 -6.01 -2.97
N SER A 89 7.11 -4.74 -2.59
CA SER A 89 6.36 -3.73 -3.33
C SER A 89 7.20 -2.94 -4.34
N ARG A 90 8.50 -3.14 -4.35
CA ARG A 90 9.42 -2.34 -5.17
C ARG A 90 9.24 -2.60 -6.65
N VAL A 91 9.08 -1.54 -7.41
CA VAL A 91 9.00 -1.59 -8.87
C VAL A 91 9.89 -0.51 -9.45
N LYS A 92 10.75 -0.89 -10.39
CA LYS A 92 11.59 0.07 -11.10
C LYS A 92 10.77 0.75 -12.19
N ILE A 93 10.96 2.04 -12.32
CA ILE A 93 10.29 2.82 -13.35
C ILE A 93 11.31 3.61 -14.18
N SER A 94 10.97 3.80 -15.44
CA SER A 94 11.71 4.70 -16.32
C SER A 94 11.09 6.07 -16.25
N SER A 95 11.86 7.07 -16.65
CA SER A 95 11.38 8.46 -16.66
C SER A 95 10.08 8.58 -17.46
N GLN A 96 9.07 9.22 -16.87
CA GLN A 96 7.79 9.46 -17.49
C GLN A 96 7.45 10.94 -17.37
N LYS A 97 7.35 11.61 -18.52
CA LYS A 97 6.92 13.00 -18.55
C LYS A 97 5.42 13.15 -18.45
N GLN A 98 4.70 12.09 -18.80
CA GLN A 98 3.26 12.06 -18.78
C GLN A 98 2.79 11.07 -17.73
N PHE A 99 1.49 10.81 -17.75
CA PHE A 99 0.86 9.88 -16.82
C PHE A 99 1.42 8.47 -17.01
N GLY A 100 1.78 7.84 -15.90
CA GLY A 100 2.29 6.46 -15.91
C GLY A 100 1.55 5.60 -14.90
N LYS A 101 1.73 4.30 -15.03
CA LYS A 101 1.11 3.32 -14.15
C LYS A 101 2.14 2.29 -13.72
N VAL A 102 2.18 2.03 -12.41
CA VAL A 102 2.95 0.94 -11.82
C VAL A 102 1.99 -0.14 -11.40
N VAL A 103 2.23 -1.36 -11.86
CA VAL A 103 1.49 -2.53 -11.40
C VAL A 103 2.46 -3.43 -10.67
N ASN A 104 2.18 -3.71 -9.42
CA ASN A 104 3.01 -4.64 -8.66
C ASN A 104 2.59 -6.05 -9.01
N LYS A 105 3.43 -6.74 -9.78
CA LYS A 105 3.12 -8.09 -10.27
C LYS A 105 3.22 -9.15 -9.21
N GLN A 106 3.99 -8.88 -8.15
CA GLN A 106 4.13 -9.83 -7.07
C GLN A 106 3.36 -9.29 -5.85
N PRO A 107 2.63 -10.16 -5.15
CA PRO A 107 1.88 -9.68 -4.00
C PRO A 107 2.80 -9.33 -2.84
N PHE A 108 2.30 -8.45 -1.96
CA PHE A 108 2.98 -8.17 -0.71
C PHE A 108 2.09 -8.61 0.45
N THR A 109 2.70 -8.91 1.58
CA THR A 109 1.99 -9.35 2.76
C THR A 109 2.02 -8.29 3.84
N ILE A 110 0.91 -8.19 4.58
CA ILE A 110 0.89 -7.48 5.85
C ILE A 110 1.14 -8.56 6.89
N TYR A 111 2.25 -8.47 7.57
CA TYR A 111 2.70 -9.52 8.49
C TYR A 111 2.00 -9.48 9.84
N GLU A 112 1.67 -8.28 10.32
CA GLU A 112 1.07 -8.09 11.63
C GLU A 112 -0.41 -8.41 11.63
N GLY A 113 -0.86 -9.20 12.60
CA GLY A 113 -2.26 -9.59 12.72
C GLY A 113 -2.58 -10.93 12.08
N ASP A 114 -3.84 -11.23 12.02
CA ASP A 114 -4.39 -12.47 11.46
C ASP A 114 -5.58 -12.15 10.58
N TRP A 115 -6.13 -13.17 9.95
CA TRP A 115 -7.37 -13.00 9.17
C TRP A 115 -8.49 -12.56 10.10
N ASP A 116 -9.37 -11.69 9.59
CA ASP A 116 -10.50 -11.11 10.32
C ASP A 116 -10.12 -10.25 11.51
N ASP A 117 -8.84 -9.98 11.70
CA ASP A 117 -8.33 -9.12 12.75
C ASP A 117 -7.93 -7.77 12.12
N TYR A 118 -8.93 -6.94 11.84
CA TYR A 118 -8.78 -5.73 11.04
C TYR A 118 -8.26 -4.55 11.85
N TYR A 119 -7.46 -3.73 11.19
CA TYR A 119 -6.99 -2.47 11.76
C TYR A 119 -6.70 -1.51 10.60
N ALA A 120 -6.47 -0.25 10.93
CA ALA A 120 -6.24 0.77 9.92
C ALA A 120 -4.74 0.99 9.70
N ALA A 121 -4.35 0.99 8.44
CA ALA A 121 -2.96 1.19 8.03
C ALA A 121 -2.86 2.41 7.12
N ARG A 122 -1.88 3.28 7.42
CA ARG A 122 -1.52 4.36 6.51
C ARG A 122 -0.53 3.78 5.51
N VAL A 123 -0.97 3.66 4.27
CA VAL A 123 -0.14 3.16 3.18
C VAL A 123 0.50 4.37 2.50
N GLU A 124 1.81 4.41 2.49
CA GLU A 124 2.58 5.49 1.89
C GLU A 124 3.25 5.00 0.63
N VAL A 125 3.16 5.78 -0.44
CA VAL A 125 3.88 5.49 -1.68
C VAL A 125 5.12 6.37 -1.71
N TRP A 126 6.26 5.72 -1.86
CA TRP A 126 7.56 6.39 -1.85
C TRP A 126 8.26 6.22 -3.20
N PHE A 127 9.07 7.20 -3.54
CA PHE A 127 9.88 7.20 -4.74
C PHE A 127 11.34 7.42 -4.37
N LYS A 128 12.22 6.60 -4.93
CA LYS A 128 13.67 6.76 -4.79
C LYS A 128 14.26 7.05 -6.16
N SER A 129 14.85 8.23 -6.32
CA SER A 129 15.45 8.65 -7.58
C SER A 129 16.71 7.83 -7.89
N SER A 130 16.83 7.35 -9.13
CA SER A 130 18.04 6.66 -9.58
C SER A 130 19.23 7.61 -9.67
N GLU A 131 18.98 8.90 -9.90
CA GLU A 131 20.04 9.88 -10.08
C GLU A 131 20.61 10.37 -8.76
N THR A 132 19.73 10.64 -7.79
CA THR A 132 20.15 11.27 -6.54
C THR A 132 20.14 10.34 -5.36
N ASN A 133 19.51 9.17 -5.49
CA ASN A 133 19.25 8.21 -4.41
C ASN A 133 18.41 8.81 -3.28
N LYS A 134 17.78 9.94 -3.50
CA LYS A 134 16.89 10.54 -2.52
C LYS A 134 15.53 9.88 -2.56
N GLU A 135 14.96 9.70 -1.38
CA GLU A 135 13.63 9.16 -1.22
C GLU A 135 12.65 10.29 -0.89
N SER A 136 11.48 10.22 -1.48
CA SER A 136 10.42 11.17 -1.19
C SER A 136 9.08 10.47 -1.15
N LYS A 137 8.22 10.91 -0.22
CA LYS A 137 6.88 10.38 -0.14
C LYS A 137 6.00 11.09 -1.16
N LEU A 138 5.34 10.32 -2.02
CA LEU A 138 4.49 10.86 -3.07
C LEU A 138 3.07 11.07 -2.60
N MET A 139 2.54 10.15 -1.82
CA MET A 139 1.20 10.24 -1.27
C MET A 139 1.00 9.23 -0.15
N GLU A 140 -0.13 9.35 0.53
CA GLU A 140 -0.55 8.34 1.49
C GLU A 140 -2.05 8.15 1.41
N LYS A 141 -2.51 6.96 1.82
CA LYS A 141 -3.92 6.62 1.80
C LYS A 141 -4.17 5.58 2.90
N VAL A 142 -5.25 5.74 3.64
CA VAL A 142 -5.55 4.85 4.76
C VAL A 142 -6.46 3.73 4.29
N TYR A 143 -6.09 2.51 4.61
CA TYR A 143 -6.85 1.31 4.30
C TYR A 143 -7.11 0.49 5.54
N ARG A 144 -8.25 -0.21 5.57
CA ARG A 144 -8.48 -1.27 6.55
C ARG A 144 -7.79 -2.52 6.03
N VAL A 145 -6.94 -3.11 6.84
CA VAL A 145 -6.15 -4.28 6.45
C VAL A 145 -6.25 -5.37 7.52
N GLU A 146 -5.79 -6.55 7.16
CA GLU A 146 -5.66 -7.66 8.08
C GLU A 146 -4.32 -8.32 7.85
N GLY A 147 -3.86 -9.07 8.85
CA GLY A 147 -2.60 -9.78 8.74
C GLY A 147 -2.73 -11.06 7.92
N TRP A 148 -1.61 -11.54 7.43
CA TRP A 148 -1.57 -12.80 6.70
C TRP A 148 -1.43 -13.95 7.69
N MET A 149 -2.40 -14.85 7.67
CA MET A 149 -2.39 -16.02 8.56
C MET A 149 -1.30 -16.99 8.11
N ARG A 150 -0.46 -17.36 9.05
CA ARG A 150 0.68 -18.24 8.79
C ARG A 150 0.43 -19.64 9.31
#